data_840c1597529cc515284d68477a17bee6
#
_entry.id   840c1597529cc515284d68477a17bee6
#
_cell.length_a   1.000
_cell.length_b   1.000
_cell.length_c   1.000
_cell.angle_alpha   90.00
_cell.angle_beta   90.00
_cell.angle_gamma   90.00
#
_symmetry.space_group_name_H-M   'P 1'
#
loop_
_entity.id
_entity.type
_entity.pdbx_description
1 polymer ?
#
loop_
_entity_poly.entity_id
_entity_poly.type
_entity_poly.pdbx_seq_one_letter_code
_entity_poly.pdbx_strand_id
1 'polypeptide(L)'
;MLEIDHQQDQRHFRDGAPPPQDFLAAENVSLRLLLAQAEINAQGLLDQAGIDARERAASDKLQKLILEELHHRIKNTLATVSAIASQSLRNVAGAEHAQLAIEGRLLALGRAHDLLLQARWSSADLSKIVRGATEAFDDPDAPKFRIQGPDIQIASGAVIAIAMTLNELCTNTTKFGALSIPNGRVDIAWAVDQPAQRLRLTWTERDGPAVEPPARQSFGTRLIETLGRQLKGSVHLTYQPTGFVYAFDVPLASLTSSAAE
;
A
#
# COMPACT_ATOMS: atom_id res chain seq x y z
N MET A 1 -42.99 -15.27 23.36
CA MET A 1 -43.66 -15.23 22.06
C MET A 1 -43.80 -13.78 21.69
N LEU A 2 -42.74 -13.21 21.11
CA LEU A 2 -42.73 -11.88 20.45
C LEU A 2 -41.65 -11.99 19.37
N GLU A 3 -42.09 -12.30 18.16
CA GLU A 3 -41.33 -12.18 16.93
C GLU A 3 -41.12 -10.70 16.68
N ILE A 4 -39.85 -10.25 16.62
CA ILE A 4 -39.49 -8.92 16.18
C ILE A 4 -39.10 -9.03 14.71
N ASP A 5 -39.93 -8.40 13.92
CA ASP A 5 -39.90 -8.25 12.48
C ASP A 5 -38.61 -7.53 12.01
N HIS A 6 -37.73 -8.29 11.35
CA HIS A 6 -36.43 -7.81 10.83
C HIS A 6 -36.50 -7.45 9.33
N GLN A 7 -37.63 -6.98 8.82
CA GLN A 7 -37.82 -6.76 7.39
C GLN A 7 -38.08 -5.31 6.95
N GLN A 8 -37.57 -4.28 7.62
CA GLN A 8 -37.84 -2.90 7.16
C GLN A 8 -36.63 -1.95 7.00
N ASP A 9 -35.40 -2.42 6.88
CA ASP A 9 -34.26 -1.49 6.72
C ASP A 9 -33.38 -1.72 5.47
N GLN A 10 -33.92 -2.32 4.39
CA GLN A 10 -33.18 -2.52 3.14
C GLN A 10 -33.71 -1.73 1.93
N ARG A 11 -34.35 -0.60 2.11
CA ARG A 11 -34.81 0.20 0.97
C ARG A 11 -34.49 1.69 1.10
N HIS A 12 -33.22 2.08 1.13
CA HIS A 12 -32.84 3.49 0.88
C HIS A 12 -31.40 3.70 0.39
N PHE A 13 -30.86 2.80 -0.42
CA PHE A 13 -29.63 3.07 -1.17
C PHE A 13 -29.84 2.84 -2.67
N ARG A 14 -30.72 3.64 -3.26
CA ARG A 14 -30.85 3.78 -4.71
C ARG A 14 -31.00 5.25 -5.03
N ASP A 15 -29.86 5.96 -5.07
CA ASP A 15 -29.69 7.14 -5.91
C ASP A 15 -28.19 7.43 -5.94
N GLY A 16 -27.61 7.51 -7.16
CA GLY A 16 -26.18 7.64 -7.45
C GLY A 16 -25.60 9.02 -7.11
N ALA A 17 -25.67 9.42 -5.86
CA ALA A 17 -24.93 10.56 -5.36
C ALA A 17 -23.51 10.13 -4.91
N PRO A 18 -22.46 10.93 -5.18
CA PRO A 18 -21.13 10.67 -4.64
C PRO A 18 -21.22 10.62 -3.10
N PRO A 19 -20.39 9.75 -2.45
CA PRO A 19 -20.38 9.67 -0.99
C PRO A 19 -20.19 11.09 -0.43
N PRO A 20 -21.02 11.51 0.53
CA PRO A 20 -21.01 12.88 1.03
C PRO A 20 -19.62 13.25 1.49
N GLN A 21 -19.14 14.45 1.16
CA GLN A 21 -17.91 15.02 1.73
C GLN A 21 -17.92 14.93 3.26
N ASP A 22 -19.09 14.86 3.85
CA ASP A 22 -19.37 14.64 5.27
C ASP A 22 -18.86 13.29 5.81
N PHE A 23 -18.81 12.22 5.00
CA PHE A 23 -18.33 10.92 5.46
C PHE A 23 -16.81 10.93 5.73
N LEU A 24 -16.03 11.50 4.81
CA LEU A 24 -14.58 11.67 5.01
C LEU A 24 -14.26 12.70 6.12
N ALA A 25 -15.12 13.70 6.28
CA ALA A 25 -15.01 14.66 7.38
C ALA A 25 -15.31 14.00 8.73
N ALA A 26 -16.34 13.17 8.82
CA ALA A 26 -16.70 12.42 10.02
C ALA A 26 -15.61 11.40 10.42
N GLU A 27 -15.01 10.71 9.45
CA GLU A 27 -13.92 9.76 9.68
C GLU A 27 -12.63 10.47 10.15
N ASN A 28 -12.33 11.65 9.59
CA ASN A 28 -11.23 12.51 10.06
C ASN A 28 -11.44 13.02 11.48
N VAL A 29 -12.69 13.36 11.84
CA VAL A 29 -13.04 13.77 13.21
C VAL A 29 -12.87 12.57 14.17
N SER A 30 -13.32 11.39 13.78
CA SER A 30 -13.20 10.16 14.59
C SER A 30 -11.73 9.79 14.85
N LEU A 31 -10.86 9.86 13.84
CA LEU A 31 -9.43 9.60 13.98
C LEU A 31 -8.74 10.63 14.89
N ARG A 32 -9.13 11.89 14.82
CA ARG A 32 -8.61 12.95 15.71
C ARG A 32 -9.04 12.74 17.17
N LEU A 33 -10.27 12.28 17.39
CA LEU A 33 -10.77 11.95 18.73
C LEU A 33 -10.05 10.74 19.31
N LEU A 34 -9.80 9.70 18.52
CA LEU A 34 -9.01 8.53 18.93
C LEU A 34 -7.57 8.90 19.30
N LEU A 35 -6.95 9.79 18.53
CA LEU A 35 -5.61 10.28 18.82
C LEU A 35 -5.57 11.06 20.15
N ALA A 36 -6.51 12.01 20.34
CA ALA A 36 -6.64 12.77 21.60
C ALA A 36 -6.88 11.85 22.80
N GLN A 37 -7.68 10.81 22.64
CA GLN A 37 -7.91 9.83 23.72
C GLN A 37 -6.65 9.01 24.03
N ALA A 38 -5.86 8.63 23.03
CA ALA A 38 -4.59 7.93 23.21
C ALA A 38 -3.56 8.81 23.95
N GLU A 39 -3.52 10.10 23.64
CA GLU A 39 -2.68 11.08 24.33
C GLU A 39 -3.03 11.19 25.81
N ILE A 40 -4.32 11.31 26.14
CA ILE A 40 -4.84 11.38 27.51
C ILE A 40 -4.51 10.10 28.28
N ASN A 41 -4.68 8.95 27.68
CA ASN A 41 -4.40 7.66 28.30
C ASN A 41 -2.90 7.47 28.58
N ALA A 42 -2.03 7.87 27.64
CA ALA A 42 -0.58 7.82 27.81
C ALA A 42 -0.11 8.74 28.95
N GLN A 43 -0.65 9.94 29.05
CA GLN A 43 -0.39 10.89 30.14
C GLN A 43 -0.78 10.30 31.50
N GLY A 44 -1.98 9.72 31.60
CA GLY A 44 -2.47 9.10 32.85
C GLY A 44 -1.63 7.92 33.32
N LEU A 45 -1.09 7.10 32.42
CA LEU A 45 -0.21 5.99 32.75
C LEU A 45 1.15 6.46 33.31
N LEU A 46 1.69 7.57 32.79
CA LEU A 46 2.95 8.15 33.27
C LEU A 46 2.81 8.78 34.68
N ASP A 47 1.69 9.45 34.95
CA ASP A 47 1.39 10.03 36.25
C ASP A 47 1.23 8.96 37.34
N GLN A 48 0.67 7.80 37.01
CA GLN A 48 0.53 6.68 37.95
C GLN A 48 1.85 5.95 38.27
N ALA A 49 2.84 6.04 37.39
CA ALA A 49 4.11 5.31 37.56
C ALA A 49 5.07 5.94 38.61
N GLY A 50 4.80 7.13 39.17
CA GLY A 50 5.61 7.75 40.23
C GLY A 50 7.06 8.07 39.82
N ILE A 51 7.30 8.41 38.58
CA ILE A 51 8.62 8.57 37.96
C ILE A 51 9.30 9.88 38.44
N ASP A 52 10.61 9.81 38.77
CA ASP A 52 11.42 10.97 39.17
C ASP A 52 11.41 12.09 38.09
N ALA A 53 11.61 13.35 38.53
CA ALA A 53 11.50 14.51 37.63
C ALA A 53 12.43 14.45 36.39
N ARG A 54 13.62 13.85 36.53
CA ARG A 54 14.55 13.65 35.40
C ARG A 54 14.09 12.56 34.45
N GLU A 55 13.54 11.48 34.97
CA GLU A 55 12.96 10.40 34.16
C GLU A 55 11.68 10.88 33.50
N ARG A 56 10.86 11.70 34.16
CA ARG A 56 9.69 12.36 33.58
C ARG A 56 10.07 13.25 32.41
N ALA A 57 11.08 14.11 32.56
CA ALA A 57 11.52 14.98 31.44
C ALA A 57 12.06 14.19 30.22
N ALA A 58 12.77 13.07 30.48
CA ALA A 58 13.24 12.19 29.40
C ALA A 58 12.07 11.43 28.73
N SER A 59 11.11 10.97 29.53
CA SER A 59 9.89 10.30 29.08
C SER A 59 9.01 11.24 28.26
N ASP A 60 8.79 12.48 28.75
CA ASP A 60 8.03 13.51 28.02
C ASP A 60 8.66 13.85 26.66
N LYS A 61 10.00 13.95 26.62
CA LYS A 61 10.72 14.17 25.37
C LYS A 61 10.55 13.01 24.40
N LEU A 62 10.66 11.78 24.90
CA LEU A 62 10.47 10.57 24.10
C LEU A 62 9.02 10.47 23.60
N GLN A 63 8.06 10.74 24.48
CA GLN A 63 6.64 10.76 24.15
C GLN A 63 6.34 11.80 23.06
N LYS A 64 6.89 13.00 23.18
CA LYS A 64 6.74 14.06 22.18
C LYS A 64 7.30 13.63 20.83
N LEU A 65 8.48 13.01 20.79
CA LEU A 65 9.09 12.49 19.57
C LEU A 65 8.24 11.37 18.94
N ILE A 66 7.70 10.47 19.77
CA ILE A 66 6.81 9.39 19.30
C ILE A 66 5.52 9.99 18.72
N LEU A 67 4.92 10.96 19.38
CA LEU A 67 3.70 11.63 18.92
C LEU A 67 3.95 12.41 17.62
N GLU A 68 5.05 13.13 17.50
CA GLU A 68 5.46 13.83 16.29
C GLU A 68 5.63 12.83 15.12
N GLU A 69 6.29 11.71 15.36
CA GLU A 69 6.46 10.65 14.35
C GLU A 69 5.12 10.00 13.97
N LEU A 70 4.25 9.72 14.95
CA LEU A 70 2.90 9.21 14.69
C LEU A 70 2.06 10.19 13.87
N HIS A 71 2.10 11.48 14.20
CA HIS A 71 1.42 12.53 13.43
C HIS A 71 1.92 12.59 11.97
N HIS A 72 3.23 12.54 11.77
CA HIS A 72 3.82 12.49 10.43
C HIS A 72 3.33 11.27 9.64
N ARG A 73 3.30 10.09 10.28
CA ARG A 73 2.83 8.86 9.62
C ARG A 73 1.35 8.89 9.30
N ILE A 74 0.51 9.34 10.23
CA ILE A 74 -0.94 9.50 9.99
C ILE A 74 -1.17 10.49 8.85
N LYS A 75 -0.47 11.62 8.84
CA LYS A 75 -0.58 12.62 7.76
C LYS A 75 -0.19 12.03 6.40
N ASN A 76 0.88 11.25 6.34
CA ASN A 76 1.33 10.58 5.12
C ASN A 76 0.32 9.52 4.65
N THR A 77 -0.25 8.74 5.57
CA THR A 77 -1.29 7.75 5.27
C THR A 77 -2.55 8.43 4.74
N LEU A 78 -3.02 9.50 5.38
CA LEU A 78 -4.18 10.26 4.93
C LEU A 78 -3.94 10.92 3.56
N ALA A 79 -2.73 11.42 3.29
CA ALA A 79 -2.37 11.94 1.98
C ALA A 79 -2.43 10.84 0.90
N THR A 80 -1.94 9.64 1.21
CA THR A 80 -2.00 8.47 0.32
C THR A 80 -3.43 8.06 0.05
N VAL A 81 -4.28 7.94 1.09
CA VAL A 81 -5.71 7.64 0.97
C VAL A 81 -6.43 8.69 0.12
N SER A 82 -6.18 9.97 0.38
CA SER A 82 -6.77 11.07 -0.39
C SER A 82 -6.33 11.03 -1.86
N ALA A 83 -5.06 10.71 -2.13
CA ALA A 83 -4.57 10.54 -3.49
C ALA A 83 -5.24 9.35 -4.19
N ILE A 84 -5.37 8.20 -3.51
CA ILE A 84 -6.06 7.01 -4.00
C ILE A 84 -7.52 7.36 -4.36
N ALA A 85 -8.27 7.96 -3.43
CA ALA A 85 -9.65 8.32 -3.63
C ALA A 85 -9.83 9.32 -4.79
N SER A 86 -9.12 10.44 -4.74
CA SER A 86 -9.22 11.50 -5.74
C SER A 86 -8.85 11.05 -7.14
N GLN A 87 -7.88 10.16 -7.26
CA GLN A 87 -7.40 9.70 -8.55
C GLN A 87 -8.23 8.53 -9.09
N SER A 88 -8.76 7.66 -8.23
CA SER A 88 -9.65 6.59 -8.64
C SER A 88 -10.96 7.16 -9.20
N LEU A 89 -11.47 8.22 -8.61
CA LEU A 89 -12.68 8.90 -9.10
C LEU A 89 -12.52 9.62 -10.44
N ARG A 90 -11.31 10.13 -10.75
CA ARG A 90 -11.08 10.94 -11.98
C ARG A 90 -10.97 10.12 -13.26
N ASN A 91 -10.66 8.83 -13.20
CA ASN A 91 -10.20 8.08 -14.38
C ASN A 91 -11.02 6.84 -14.72
N VAL A 92 -12.15 6.61 -14.06
CA VAL A 92 -12.97 5.41 -14.29
C VAL A 92 -14.34 5.79 -14.82
N ALA A 93 -14.73 5.17 -15.93
CA ALA A 93 -16.07 5.26 -16.48
C ALA A 93 -17.01 4.38 -15.62
N GLY A 94 -17.71 5.00 -14.67
CA GLY A 94 -18.69 4.35 -13.81
C GLY A 94 -18.29 4.27 -12.33
N ALA A 95 -19.22 4.60 -11.46
CA ALA A 95 -18.99 4.67 -10.00
C ALA A 95 -18.58 3.30 -9.41
N GLU A 96 -19.14 2.20 -9.89
CA GLU A 96 -18.87 0.86 -9.39
C GLU A 96 -17.42 0.42 -9.63
N HIS A 97 -16.87 0.69 -10.80
CA HIS A 97 -15.47 0.38 -11.10
C HIS A 97 -14.50 1.25 -10.28
N ALA A 98 -14.87 2.50 -10.01
CA ALA A 98 -14.07 3.38 -9.16
C ALA A 98 -14.05 2.87 -7.72
N GLN A 99 -15.19 2.42 -7.21
CA GLN A 99 -15.31 1.86 -5.87
C GLN A 99 -14.42 0.62 -5.70
N LEU A 100 -14.53 -0.37 -6.58
CA LEU A 100 -13.69 -1.58 -6.53
C LEU A 100 -12.20 -1.26 -6.60
N ALA A 101 -11.81 -0.26 -7.40
CA ALA A 101 -10.41 0.16 -7.48
C ALA A 101 -9.93 0.83 -6.18
N ILE A 102 -10.77 1.63 -5.53
CA ILE A 102 -10.46 2.25 -4.24
C ILE A 102 -10.33 1.17 -3.16
N GLU A 103 -11.29 0.28 -3.05
CA GLU A 103 -11.29 -0.81 -2.06
C GLU A 103 -10.05 -1.69 -2.17
N GLY A 104 -9.69 -2.12 -3.38
CA GLY A 104 -8.49 -2.93 -3.60
C GLY A 104 -7.19 -2.22 -3.17
N ARG A 105 -7.09 -0.91 -3.41
CA ARG A 105 -5.93 -0.10 -3.00
C ARG A 105 -5.87 0.15 -1.50
N LEU A 106 -7.01 0.38 -0.87
CA LEU A 106 -7.08 0.54 0.59
C LEU A 106 -6.70 -0.77 1.30
N LEU A 107 -7.15 -1.92 0.79
CA LEU A 107 -6.74 -3.22 1.30
C LEU A 107 -5.23 -3.46 1.14
N ALA A 108 -4.64 -3.09 0.01
CA ALA A 108 -3.20 -3.18 -0.21
C ALA A 108 -2.41 -2.27 0.75
N LEU A 109 -2.89 -1.05 0.97
CA LEU A 109 -2.32 -0.12 1.94
C LEU A 109 -2.41 -0.70 3.37
N GLY A 110 -3.55 -1.29 3.74
CA GLY A 110 -3.74 -1.97 5.04
C GLY A 110 -2.72 -3.08 5.25
N ARG A 111 -2.56 -3.99 4.29
CA ARG A 111 -1.55 -5.07 4.36
C ARG A 111 -0.12 -4.53 4.50
N ALA A 112 0.23 -3.47 3.79
CA ALA A 112 1.55 -2.83 3.92
C ALA A 112 1.76 -2.25 5.33
N HIS A 113 0.73 -1.66 5.92
CA HIS A 113 0.74 -1.18 7.30
C HIS A 113 0.89 -2.32 8.32
N ASP A 114 0.20 -3.45 8.13
CA ASP A 114 0.31 -4.63 9.00
C ASP A 114 1.74 -5.19 9.01
N LEU A 115 2.40 -5.26 7.85
CA LEU A 115 3.80 -5.64 7.76
C LEU A 115 4.71 -4.67 8.55
N LEU A 116 4.46 -3.38 8.46
CA LEU A 116 5.22 -2.36 9.22
C LEU A 116 4.98 -2.45 10.71
N LEU A 117 3.74 -2.71 11.15
CA LEU A 117 3.41 -2.93 12.57
C LEU A 117 4.15 -4.13 13.13
N GLN A 118 4.14 -5.28 12.43
CA GLN A 118 4.87 -6.49 12.83
C GLN A 118 6.38 -6.23 12.95
N ALA A 119 6.93 -5.39 12.09
CA ALA A 119 8.34 -4.99 12.08
C ALA A 119 8.65 -3.80 13.01
N ARG A 120 7.75 -3.42 13.92
CA ARG A 120 7.90 -2.25 14.80
C ARG A 120 8.27 -0.97 14.03
N TRP A 121 7.72 -0.82 12.83
CA TRP A 121 7.92 0.32 11.93
C TRP A 121 9.38 0.58 11.48
N SER A 122 10.28 -0.36 11.65
CA SER A 122 11.69 -0.18 11.27
C SER A 122 11.95 -0.53 9.81
N SER A 123 11.72 -1.77 9.44
CA SER A 123 11.95 -2.29 8.10
C SER A 123 11.13 -3.56 7.88
N ALA A 124 10.91 -3.93 6.63
CA ALA A 124 10.30 -5.20 6.27
C ALA A 124 11.15 -5.92 5.21
N ASP A 125 11.17 -7.24 5.26
CA ASP A 125 11.83 -8.04 4.25
C ASP A 125 11.11 -7.92 2.89
N LEU A 126 11.88 -7.70 1.80
CA LEU A 126 11.32 -7.54 0.46
C LEU A 126 10.52 -8.77 0.02
N SER A 127 10.96 -9.98 0.39
CA SER A 127 10.25 -11.21 0.07
C SER A 127 8.87 -11.25 0.73
N LYS A 128 8.74 -10.76 1.97
CA LYS A 128 7.45 -10.66 2.69
C LYS A 128 6.53 -9.62 2.04
N ILE A 129 7.08 -8.48 1.61
CA ILE A 129 6.31 -7.45 0.90
C ILE A 129 5.76 -8.02 -0.41
N VAL A 130 6.60 -8.69 -1.20
CA VAL A 130 6.20 -9.30 -2.47
C VAL A 130 5.12 -10.36 -2.25
N ARG A 131 5.33 -11.31 -1.33
CA ARG A 131 4.35 -12.36 -1.01
C ARG A 131 3.04 -11.79 -0.51
N GLY A 132 3.05 -10.85 0.43
CA GLY A 132 1.83 -10.21 0.94
C GLY A 132 1.05 -9.44 -0.12
N ALA A 133 1.73 -8.90 -1.15
CA ALA A 133 1.06 -8.24 -2.26
C ALA A 133 0.45 -9.21 -3.27
N THR A 134 1.06 -10.40 -3.47
CA THR A 134 0.62 -11.39 -4.46
C THR A 134 -0.38 -12.41 -3.92
N GLU A 135 -0.41 -12.65 -2.60
CA GLU A 135 -1.21 -13.70 -1.94
C GLU A 135 -2.70 -13.68 -2.34
N ALA A 136 -3.31 -12.50 -2.43
CA ALA A 136 -4.72 -12.38 -2.80
C ALA A 136 -5.02 -12.69 -4.28
N PHE A 137 -3.98 -12.83 -5.10
CA PHE A 137 -4.07 -13.08 -6.55
C PHE A 137 -3.51 -14.45 -6.94
N ASP A 138 -2.96 -15.19 -5.99
CA ASP A 138 -2.38 -16.52 -6.20
C ASP A 138 -3.39 -17.61 -5.84
N ASP A 139 -3.24 -18.75 -6.49
CA ASP A 139 -4.02 -19.94 -6.18
C ASP A 139 -3.12 -20.93 -5.43
N PRO A 140 -3.42 -21.29 -4.17
CA PRO A 140 -2.62 -22.23 -3.40
C PRO A 140 -2.47 -23.62 -4.06
N ASP A 141 -3.48 -24.04 -4.81
CA ASP A 141 -3.50 -25.35 -5.48
C ASP A 141 -2.81 -25.32 -6.84
N ALA A 142 -2.67 -24.13 -7.44
CA ALA A 142 -2.03 -23.92 -8.73
C ALA A 142 -1.21 -22.60 -8.73
N PRO A 143 -0.06 -22.54 -8.01
CA PRO A 143 0.71 -21.31 -7.84
C PRO A 143 1.13 -20.69 -9.18
N LYS A 144 0.78 -19.42 -9.36
CA LYS A 144 1.05 -18.65 -10.58
C LYS A 144 2.19 -17.66 -10.43
N PHE A 145 2.67 -17.43 -9.21
CA PHE A 145 3.77 -16.52 -8.94
C PHE A 145 5.05 -17.28 -8.59
N ARG A 146 6.11 -17.00 -9.34
CA ARG A 146 7.46 -17.44 -9.01
C ARG A 146 8.25 -16.26 -8.45
N ILE A 147 8.65 -16.35 -7.18
CA ILE A 147 9.29 -15.25 -6.45
C ILE A 147 10.72 -15.66 -6.08
N GLN A 148 11.70 -14.88 -6.53
CA GLN A 148 13.12 -15.15 -6.32
C GLN A 148 13.92 -13.87 -6.06
N GLY A 149 14.83 -13.92 -5.08
CA GLY A 149 15.78 -12.84 -4.81
C GLY A 149 16.46 -13.02 -3.47
N PRO A 150 17.54 -12.29 -3.20
CA PRO A 150 18.21 -12.30 -1.91
C PRO A 150 17.38 -11.61 -0.84
N ASP A 151 17.61 -11.96 0.42
CA ASP A 151 17.02 -11.27 1.57
C ASP A 151 17.52 -9.82 1.61
N ILE A 152 16.58 -8.88 1.66
CA ILE A 152 16.89 -7.46 1.77
C ILE A 152 15.83 -6.75 2.63
N GLN A 153 16.31 -5.94 3.57
CA GLN A 153 15.45 -5.14 4.44
C GLN A 153 15.11 -3.81 3.79
N ILE A 154 13.83 -3.52 3.71
CA ILE A 154 13.26 -2.31 3.13
C ILE A 154 12.77 -1.41 4.25
N ALA A 155 13.29 -0.19 4.32
CA ALA A 155 12.86 0.80 5.31
C ALA A 155 11.39 1.18 5.14
N SER A 156 10.74 1.53 6.23
CA SER A 156 9.29 1.80 6.29
C SER A 156 8.79 2.78 5.23
N GLY A 157 9.56 3.80 4.89
CA GLY A 157 9.19 4.78 3.85
C GLY A 157 9.04 4.20 2.44
N ALA A 158 9.74 3.10 2.12
CA ALA A 158 9.69 2.46 0.81
C ALA A 158 8.69 1.28 0.76
N VAL A 159 8.32 0.68 1.90
CA VAL A 159 7.43 -0.50 1.97
C VAL A 159 6.08 -0.22 1.30
N ILE A 160 5.45 0.89 1.64
CA ILE A 160 4.14 1.28 1.10
C ILE A 160 4.23 1.48 -0.42
N ALA A 161 5.26 2.18 -0.89
CA ALA A 161 5.46 2.43 -2.32
C ALA A 161 5.61 1.13 -3.12
N ILE A 162 6.42 0.19 -2.61
CA ILE A 162 6.63 -1.11 -3.26
C ILE A 162 5.35 -1.95 -3.21
N ALA A 163 4.68 -2.05 -2.06
CA ALA A 163 3.45 -2.82 -1.92
C ALA A 163 2.33 -2.30 -2.83
N MET A 164 2.16 -0.98 -2.93
CA MET A 164 1.17 -0.37 -3.83
C MET A 164 1.52 -0.61 -5.29
N THR A 165 2.79 -0.51 -5.67
CA THR A 165 3.25 -0.84 -7.04
C THR A 165 2.91 -2.28 -7.39
N LEU A 166 3.25 -3.24 -6.52
CA LEU A 166 2.96 -4.65 -6.75
C LEU A 166 1.46 -4.94 -6.84
N ASN A 167 0.65 -4.30 -6.00
CA ASN A 167 -0.82 -4.45 -6.07
C ASN A 167 -1.39 -3.94 -7.41
N GLU A 168 -0.88 -2.82 -7.94
CA GLU A 168 -1.28 -2.33 -9.26
C GLU A 168 -0.85 -3.30 -10.37
N LEU A 169 0.36 -3.87 -10.28
CA LEU A 169 0.82 -4.90 -11.22
C LEU A 169 -0.07 -6.14 -11.15
N CYS A 170 -0.38 -6.66 -9.97
CA CYS A 170 -1.30 -7.79 -9.79
C CYS A 170 -2.69 -7.50 -10.38
N THR A 171 -3.23 -6.33 -10.14
CA THR A 171 -4.54 -5.93 -10.67
C THR A 171 -4.53 -5.87 -12.20
N ASN A 172 -3.47 -5.32 -12.79
CA ASN A 172 -3.34 -5.20 -14.25
C ASN A 172 -3.16 -6.57 -14.91
N THR A 173 -2.31 -7.43 -14.34
CA THR A 173 -2.06 -8.77 -14.88
C THR A 173 -3.29 -9.67 -14.79
N THR A 174 -4.14 -9.50 -13.76
CA THR A 174 -5.41 -10.24 -13.63
C THR A 174 -6.45 -9.76 -14.63
N LYS A 175 -6.48 -8.45 -14.91
CA LYS A 175 -7.48 -7.88 -15.82
C LYS A 175 -7.09 -7.98 -17.29
N PHE A 176 -5.83 -7.81 -17.61
CA PHE A 176 -5.36 -7.58 -18.98
C PHE A 176 -4.13 -8.42 -19.35
N GLY A 177 -3.43 -8.99 -18.36
CA GLY A 177 -2.16 -9.67 -18.55
C GLY A 177 -2.24 -11.18 -18.34
N ALA A 178 -1.11 -11.77 -17.93
CA ALA A 178 -0.94 -13.21 -17.86
C ALA A 178 -1.99 -13.92 -16.99
N LEU A 179 -2.37 -13.36 -15.86
CA LEU A 179 -3.34 -13.99 -14.94
C LEU A 179 -4.80 -13.90 -15.43
N SER A 180 -5.08 -13.25 -16.54
CA SER A 180 -6.41 -13.24 -17.16
C SER A 180 -6.77 -14.58 -17.82
N ILE A 181 -5.80 -15.47 -17.99
CA ILE A 181 -5.98 -16.81 -18.57
C ILE A 181 -5.39 -17.91 -17.68
N PRO A 182 -5.89 -19.16 -17.77
CA PRO A 182 -5.51 -20.23 -16.83
C PRO A 182 -4.02 -20.57 -16.78
N ASN A 183 -3.35 -20.58 -17.94
CA ASN A 183 -1.94 -20.99 -18.05
C ASN A 183 -0.93 -19.87 -17.79
N GLY A 184 -1.40 -18.65 -17.66
CA GLY A 184 -0.53 -17.50 -17.42
C GLY A 184 0.12 -17.52 -16.04
N ARG A 185 1.34 -17.01 -15.98
CA ARG A 185 2.14 -16.94 -14.75
C ARG A 185 2.97 -15.67 -14.72
N VAL A 186 3.52 -15.39 -13.54
CA VAL A 186 4.34 -14.19 -13.27
C VAL A 186 5.63 -14.60 -12.58
N ASP A 187 6.75 -14.20 -13.15
CA ASP A 187 8.07 -14.31 -12.51
C ASP A 187 8.41 -12.94 -11.88
N ILE A 188 8.67 -12.92 -10.58
CA ILE A 188 9.13 -11.76 -9.83
C ILE A 188 10.53 -12.07 -9.32
N ALA A 189 11.50 -11.31 -9.77
CA ALA A 189 12.90 -11.51 -9.37
C ALA A 189 13.55 -10.19 -8.99
N TRP A 190 14.47 -10.23 -8.03
CA TRP A 190 15.31 -9.08 -7.71
C TRP A 190 16.75 -9.49 -7.44
N ALA A 191 17.64 -8.56 -7.72
CA ALA A 191 19.06 -8.71 -7.48
C ALA A 191 19.66 -7.39 -6.98
N VAL A 192 20.74 -7.50 -6.22
CA VAL A 192 21.51 -6.35 -5.74
C VAL A 192 22.81 -6.28 -6.53
N ASP A 193 23.00 -5.14 -7.21
CA ASP A 193 24.27 -4.77 -7.81
C ASP A 193 25.12 -4.10 -6.72
N GLN A 194 26.03 -4.85 -6.11
CA GLN A 194 26.87 -4.36 -5.02
C GLN A 194 27.83 -3.24 -5.48
N PRO A 195 28.53 -3.34 -6.63
CA PRO A 195 29.35 -2.25 -7.14
C PRO A 195 28.58 -0.95 -7.39
N ALA A 196 27.41 -1.03 -7.98
CA ALA A 196 26.56 0.14 -8.28
C ALA A 196 25.71 0.58 -7.09
N GLN A 197 25.65 -0.19 -6.00
CA GLN A 197 24.77 0.03 -4.82
C GLN A 197 23.31 0.24 -5.23
N ARG A 198 22.81 -0.66 -6.09
CA ARG A 198 21.44 -0.59 -6.63
C ARG A 198 20.70 -1.92 -6.47
N LEU A 199 19.40 -1.83 -6.23
CA LEU A 199 18.46 -2.94 -6.35
C LEU A 199 17.78 -2.87 -7.71
N ARG A 200 17.73 -3.99 -8.42
CA ARG A 200 16.89 -4.17 -9.60
C ARG A 200 15.85 -5.23 -9.32
N LEU A 201 14.57 -4.84 -9.42
CA LEU A 201 13.42 -5.74 -9.32
C LEU A 201 12.76 -5.83 -10.70
N THR A 202 12.47 -7.06 -11.13
CA THR A 202 11.76 -7.33 -12.38
C THR A 202 10.49 -8.13 -12.09
N TRP A 203 9.43 -7.74 -12.80
CA TRP A 203 8.18 -8.47 -12.91
C TRP A 203 8.02 -8.87 -14.38
N THR A 204 7.85 -10.15 -14.65
CA THR A 204 7.75 -10.67 -16.02
C THR A 204 6.51 -11.55 -16.14
N GLU A 205 5.58 -11.14 -16.98
CA GLU A 205 4.41 -11.94 -17.33
C GLU A 205 4.76 -12.95 -18.41
N ARG A 206 4.26 -14.18 -18.27
CA ARG A 206 4.51 -15.28 -19.20
C ARG A 206 3.24 -16.05 -19.52
N ASP A 207 3.22 -16.62 -20.70
CA ASP A 207 2.13 -17.50 -21.17
C ASP A 207 0.75 -16.84 -21.05
N GLY A 208 0.73 -15.51 -21.11
CA GLY A 208 -0.46 -14.68 -21.12
C GLY A 208 -0.93 -14.33 -22.54
N PRO A 209 -1.97 -13.51 -22.67
CA PRO A 209 -2.39 -12.96 -23.94
C PRO A 209 -1.30 -12.01 -24.49
N ALA A 210 -1.30 -11.78 -25.80
CA ALA A 210 -0.47 -10.74 -26.40
C ALA A 210 -0.84 -9.38 -25.81
N VAL A 211 0.18 -8.63 -25.38
CA VAL A 211 -0.02 -7.30 -24.78
C VAL A 211 0.46 -6.21 -25.72
N GLU A 212 -0.31 -5.13 -25.76
CA GLU A 212 0.01 -3.92 -26.53
C GLU A 212 0.14 -2.72 -25.59
N PRO A 213 0.97 -1.73 -25.96
CA PRO A 213 1.03 -0.49 -25.20
C PRO A 213 -0.36 0.14 -25.11
N PRO A 214 -0.82 0.54 -23.93
CA PRO A 214 -2.14 1.16 -23.78
C PRO A 214 -2.18 2.51 -24.50
N ALA A 215 -3.26 2.77 -25.24
CA ALA A 215 -3.47 4.03 -25.96
C ALA A 215 -3.48 5.27 -25.05
N ARG A 216 -3.78 5.08 -23.75
CA ARG A 216 -3.73 6.12 -22.71
C ARG A 216 -3.12 5.53 -21.46
N GLN A 217 -2.22 6.28 -20.84
CA GLN A 217 -1.70 5.90 -19.52
C GLN A 217 -2.83 5.79 -18.50
N SER A 218 -2.97 4.59 -17.94
CA SER A 218 -3.91 4.34 -16.85
C SER A 218 -3.46 5.07 -15.57
N PHE A 219 -4.37 5.15 -14.60
CA PHE A 219 -4.00 5.64 -13.28
C PHE A 219 -2.93 4.76 -12.62
N GLY A 220 -3.08 3.42 -12.69
CA GLY A 220 -2.11 2.48 -12.13
C GLY A 220 -0.70 2.69 -12.68
N THR A 221 -0.56 2.88 -13.99
CA THR A 221 0.74 3.18 -14.63
C THR A 221 1.36 4.47 -14.07
N ARG A 222 0.57 5.54 -13.93
CA ARG A 222 1.06 6.82 -13.35
C ARG A 222 1.45 6.68 -11.88
N LEU A 223 0.70 5.88 -11.11
CA LEU A 223 1.02 5.60 -9.72
C LEU A 223 2.37 4.88 -9.61
N ILE A 224 2.57 3.81 -10.37
CA ILE A 224 3.82 3.05 -10.43
C ILE A 224 5.02 3.95 -10.75
N GLU A 225 4.92 4.81 -11.77
CA GLU A 225 5.98 5.76 -12.14
C GLU A 225 6.24 6.80 -11.05
N THR A 226 5.17 7.29 -10.40
CA THR A 226 5.29 8.29 -9.33
C THR A 226 5.98 7.71 -8.10
N LEU A 227 5.57 6.51 -7.68
CA LEU A 227 6.19 5.80 -6.56
C LEU A 227 7.65 5.45 -6.85
N GLY A 228 7.95 5.06 -8.10
CA GLY A 228 9.33 4.84 -8.55
C GLY A 228 10.19 6.10 -8.40
N ARG A 229 9.69 7.27 -8.83
CA ARG A 229 10.39 8.56 -8.69
C ARG A 229 10.58 8.97 -7.23
N GLN A 230 9.60 8.73 -6.36
CA GLN A 230 9.73 9.01 -4.91
C GLN A 230 10.90 8.25 -4.29
N LEU A 231 11.15 7.04 -4.75
CA LEU A 231 12.28 6.22 -4.33
C LEU A 231 13.59 6.54 -5.08
N LYS A 232 13.63 7.64 -5.86
CA LYS A 232 14.78 8.02 -6.71
C LYS A 232 15.19 6.89 -7.67
N GLY A 233 14.26 6.03 -8.03
CA GLY A 233 14.43 4.91 -8.95
C GLY A 233 13.98 5.24 -10.36
N SER A 234 14.39 4.40 -11.31
CA SER A 234 13.88 4.38 -12.68
C SER A 234 12.91 3.22 -12.87
N VAL A 235 11.82 3.47 -13.57
CA VAL A 235 10.79 2.49 -13.91
C VAL A 235 10.78 2.33 -15.43
N HIS A 236 10.82 1.07 -15.89
CA HIS A 236 10.71 0.73 -17.30
C HIS A 236 9.53 -0.24 -17.48
N LEU A 237 8.61 0.13 -18.36
CA LEU A 237 7.45 -0.67 -18.72
C LEU A 237 7.64 -1.11 -20.16
N THR A 238 7.68 -2.43 -20.40
CA THR A 238 7.90 -3.00 -21.72
C THR A 238 6.71 -3.88 -22.06
N TYR A 239 6.08 -3.59 -23.21
CA TYR A 239 4.95 -4.33 -23.75
C TYR A 239 5.46 -5.12 -24.96
N GLN A 240 5.46 -6.45 -24.85
CA GLN A 240 5.89 -7.35 -25.92
C GLN A 240 4.76 -8.33 -26.24
N PRO A 241 4.69 -8.85 -27.48
CA PRO A 241 3.71 -9.90 -27.81
C PRO A 241 3.80 -11.13 -26.89
N THR A 242 4.96 -11.36 -26.29
CA THR A 242 5.23 -12.50 -25.38
C THR A 242 4.85 -12.21 -23.93
N GLY A 243 4.46 -10.98 -23.58
CA GLY A 243 4.06 -10.58 -22.24
C GLY A 243 4.55 -9.19 -21.84
N PHE A 244 4.08 -8.76 -20.69
CA PHE A 244 4.47 -7.48 -20.07
C PHE A 244 5.68 -7.67 -19.14
N VAL A 245 6.58 -6.69 -19.19
CA VAL A 245 7.73 -6.62 -18.27
C VAL A 245 7.75 -5.26 -17.59
N TYR A 246 7.79 -5.28 -16.24
CA TYR A 246 8.11 -4.13 -15.42
C TYR A 246 9.52 -4.32 -14.85
N ALA A 247 10.35 -3.31 -14.95
CA ALA A 247 11.67 -3.26 -14.32
C ALA A 247 11.78 -1.99 -13.46
N PHE A 248 12.21 -2.17 -12.23
CA PHE A 248 12.47 -1.11 -11.27
C PHE A 248 13.92 -1.17 -10.82
N ASP A 249 14.64 -0.09 -11.02
CA ASP A 249 16.05 0.04 -10.66
C ASP A 249 16.21 1.23 -9.72
N VAL A 250 16.70 1.00 -8.49
CA VAL A 250 16.66 1.98 -7.41
C VAL A 250 17.95 1.95 -6.58
N PRO A 251 18.48 3.12 -6.11
CA PRO A 251 19.59 3.15 -5.18
C PRO A 251 19.24 2.44 -3.88
N LEU A 252 20.12 1.58 -3.36
CA LEU A 252 19.92 0.89 -2.08
C LEU A 252 19.68 1.88 -0.94
N ALA A 253 20.40 3.01 -0.93
CA ALA A 253 20.21 4.05 0.07
C ALA A 253 18.75 4.57 0.16
N SER A 254 18.03 4.62 -0.96
CA SER A 254 16.62 5.04 -0.97
C SER A 254 15.67 3.98 -0.38
N LEU A 255 16.12 2.74 -0.24
CA LEU A 255 15.34 1.64 0.31
C LEU A 255 15.68 1.33 1.75
N THR A 256 16.90 1.64 2.21
CA THR A 256 17.43 1.23 3.52
C THR A 256 17.51 2.39 4.52
N SER A 257 17.53 3.66 4.07
CA SER A 257 17.45 4.79 4.97
C SER A 257 16.00 5.02 5.39
N SER A 258 15.75 5.02 6.69
CA SER A 258 14.54 5.65 7.24
C SER A 258 14.60 7.13 6.83
N ALA A 259 13.58 7.63 6.13
CA ALA A 259 13.50 9.04 5.79
C ALA A 259 13.45 9.85 7.09
N ALA A 260 14.62 10.31 7.53
CA ALA A 260 14.79 11.36 8.49
C ALA A 260 15.15 12.61 7.67
N GLU A 261 14.13 13.33 7.25
CA GLU A 261 14.20 14.76 6.90
C GLU A 261 12.77 15.32 6.98
#